data_ecda468bf6ca56e82a36ad9e7efe3727
#
_entry.id   ecda468bf6ca56e82a36ad9e7efe3727
#
_cell.length_a   1.000
_cell.length_b   1.000
_cell.length_c   1.000
_cell.angle_alpha   90.00
_cell.angle_beta   90.00
_cell.angle_gamma   90.00
#
_symmetry.space_group_name_H-M   'P 1'
#
loop_
_entity.id
_entity.type
_entity.pdbx_description
1 polymer ?
#
loop_
_entity_poly.entity_id
_entity_poly.type
_entity_poly.pdbx_seq_one_letter_code
_entity_poly.pdbx_strand_id
1 'polypeptide(L)'
;MIALTVAGSDKPGGRASAGPTLPVIPAGPTGAATSTSGRPSATPATTPPSARFTGGLTAAQSDLEATLDPTEIDDCVGNSDDEDSDIEASLTCRSSSGTLVRAFHYYDSGSLRNDIDYRSGQITEDGSCRTGRNRIETWHVTSRPNVDVGSLLCYHDGGNYVIFWSYDDDLTAFAAQGTDAAALFKWWQGFDPLA
;
A
#
# COMPACT_ATOMS: atom_id res chain seq x y z
N MET A 1 -6.98 -23.35 1.61
CA MET A 1 -6.77 -22.39 0.49
C MET A 1 -8.06 -21.62 0.29
N ILE A 2 -8.09 -20.37 0.70
CA ILE A 2 -9.24 -19.49 0.45
C ILE A 2 -8.94 -18.77 -0.87
N ALA A 3 -9.75 -18.98 -1.90
CA ALA A 3 -9.63 -18.24 -3.14
C ALA A 3 -10.35 -16.90 -2.99
N LEU A 4 -9.66 -15.81 -3.24
CA LEU A 4 -10.20 -14.45 -3.22
C LEU A 4 -10.72 -14.06 -4.62
N THR A 5 -11.87 -13.42 -4.68
CA THR A 5 -12.48 -12.96 -5.94
C THR A 5 -12.87 -11.48 -5.84
N VAL A 6 -12.72 -10.77 -6.94
CA VAL A 6 -13.04 -9.34 -7.08
C VAL A 6 -14.34 -9.20 -7.84
N ALA A 7 -15.31 -8.46 -7.29
CA ALA A 7 -16.55 -8.10 -7.97
C ALA A 7 -16.32 -6.79 -8.75
N GLY A 8 -16.19 -6.90 -10.08
CA GLY A 8 -16.17 -5.72 -10.95
C GLY A 8 -17.57 -5.12 -11.07
N SER A 9 -17.76 -3.92 -10.52
CA SER A 9 -18.98 -3.15 -10.76
C SER A 9 -18.82 -2.30 -12.02
N ASP A 10 -19.34 -2.78 -13.13
CA ASP A 10 -19.49 -1.98 -14.35
C ASP A 10 -20.56 -0.89 -14.13
N LYS A 11 -20.12 0.32 -13.89
CA LYS A 11 -21.01 1.50 -13.81
C LYS A 11 -21.12 2.14 -15.19
N PRO A 12 -22.28 2.19 -15.83
CA PRO A 12 -22.42 2.83 -17.13
C PRO A 12 -22.43 4.35 -17.02
N GLY A 13 -21.56 4.99 -17.81
CA GLY A 13 -21.74 6.26 -18.46
C GLY A 13 -22.06 7.49 -17.62
N GLY A 14 -21.08 8.30 -17.30
CA GLY A 14 -21.21 9.67 -16.78
C GLY A 14 -20.62 10.71 -17.74
N ARG A 15 -21.46 11.60 -18.22
CA ARG A 15 -21.31 12.83 -19.01
C ARG A 15 -19.94 13.52 -18.87
N ALA A 16 -19.39 13.87 -20.05
CA ALA A 16 -18.31 14.84 -20.20
C ALA A 16 -18.74 16.22 -19.65
N SER A 17 -18.00 16.71 -18.66
CA SER A 17 -18.08 18.09 -18.20
C SER A 17 -16.80 18.82 -18.63
N ALA A 18 -16.96 19.91 -19.36
CA ALA A 18 -15.86 20.73 -19.84
C ALA A 18 -15.18 21.43 -18.66
N GLY A 19 -13.87 21.14 -18.46
CA GLY A 19 -13.05 21.77 -17.44
C GLY A 19 -12.61 23.19 -17.82
N PRO A 20 -12.36 24.06 -16.82
CA PRO A 20 -11.89 25.42 -17.05
C PRO A 20 -10.41 25.45 -17.49
N THR A 21 -10.16 26.33 -18.48
CA THR A 21 -8.85 26.63 -19.04
C THR A 21 -7.95 27.32 -18.00
N LEU A 22 -6.77 26.77 -17.73
CA LEU A 22 -5.76 27.37 -16.86
C LEU A 22 -4.98 28.49 -17.61
N PRO A 23 -4.58 29.58 -16.93
CA PRO A 23 -3.81 30.65 -17.53
C PRO A 23 -2.32 30.26 -17.71
N VAL A 24 -1.77 30.66 -18.87
CA VAL A 24 -0.37 30.52 -19.26
C VAL A 24 0.49 31.50 -18.44
N ILE A 25 1.54 30.97 -17.76
CA ILE A 25 2.56 31.75 -17.08
C ILE A 25 3.73 32.00 -18.05
N PRO A 26 4.24 33.23 -18.25
CA PRO A 26 5.36 33.49 -19.13
C PRO A 26 6.71 33.09 -18.48
N ALA A 27 7.60 32.56 -19.31
CA ALA A 27 8.97 32.16 -18.96
C ALA A 27 9.84 33.38 -18.57
N GLY A 28 10.50 33.31 -17.43
CA GLY A 28 11.52 34.26 -16.98
C GLY A 28 12.94 33.86 -17.45
N PRO A 29 13.92 34.79 -17.44
CA PRO A 29 15.14 34.68 -18.21
C PRO A 29 16.24 33.80 -17.60
N THR A 30 16.98 33.18 -18.50
CA THR A 30 18.18 32.37 -18.32
C THR A 30 19.33 33.15 -17.66
N GLY A 31 19.75 32.69 -16.47
CA GLY A 31 20.99 33.14 -15.84
C GLY A 31 22.09 32.08 -16.00
N ALA A 32 23.16 32.43 -16.73
CA ALA A 32 24.35 31.62 -16.84
C ALA A 32 25.21 31.75 -15.56
N ALA A 33 25.58 30.62 -14.95
CA ALA A 33 26.58 30.59 -13.89
C ALA A 33 27.70 29.61 -14.25
N THR A 34 28.91 30.17 -14.17
CA THR A 34 30.20 29.67 -14.55
C THR A 34 30.67 28.52 -13.65
N SER A 35 31.18 27.47 -14.29
CA SER A 35 31.81 26.31 -13.64
C SER A 35 33.13 26.67 -12.99
N THR A 36 33.33 26.31 -11.71
CA THR A 36 34.64 26.20 -11.11
C THR A 36 34.85 24.75 -10.68
N SER A 37 35.80 24.11 -11.37
CA SER A 37 36.26 22.75 -11.14
C SER A 37 37.09 22.68 -9.84
N GLY A 38 36.57 21.99 -8.84
CA GLY A 38 37.30 21.57 -7.65
C GLY A 38 36.98 20.10 -7.37
N ARG A 39 37.95 19.22 -7.67
CA ARG A 39 37.90 17.79 -7.37
C ARG A 39 38.24 17.57 -5.88
N PRO A 40 37.34 17.14 -4.99
CA PRO A 40 37.73 16.56 -3.72
C PRO A 40 37.88 15.03 -3.87
N SER A 41 38.99 14.56 -3.31
CA SER A 41 39.38 13.16 -3.14
C SER A 41 38.25 12.39 -2.47
N ALA A 42 37.85 11.29 -3.09
CA ALA A 42 36.87 10.36 -2.51
C ALA A 42 37.51 9.64 -1.31
N THR A 43 37.04 9.94 -0.13
CA THR A 43 37.18 9.10 1.07
C THR A 43 36.24 7.91 0.89
N PRO A 44 36.66 6.66 1.17
CA PRO A 44 35.76 5.51 1.06
C PRO A 44 34.62 5.70 2.04
N ALA A 45 33.38 5.74 1.53
CA ALA A 45 32.16 5.76 2.32
C ALA A 45 32.10 4.46 3.13
N THR A 46 32.34 4.56 4.42
CA THR A 46 32.02 3.51 5.38
C THR A 46 30.50 3.37 5.35
N THR A 47 30.00 2.25 4.83
CA THR A 47 28.60 1.86 4.92
C THR A 47 28.20 1.91 6.39
N PRO A 48 27.19 2.72 6.79
CA PRO A 48 26.73 2.69 8.16
C PRO A 48 26.23 1.27 8.46
N PRO A 49 26.57 0.70 9.63
CA PRO A 49 26.00 -0.58 10.03
C PRO A 49 24.47 -0.42 10.04
N SER A 50 23.77 -1.30 9.33
CA SER A 50 22.32 -1.43 9.44
C SER A 50 21.98 -1.50 10.92
N ALA A 51 21.39 -0.46 11.46
CA ALA A 51 20.89 -0.45 12.81
C ALA A 51 19.84 -1.57 12.88
N ARG A 52 20.21 -2.71 13.49
CA ARG A 52 19.23 -3.67 13.95
C ARG A 52 18.43 -2.94 15.01
N PHE A 53 17.21 -2.56 14.66
CA PHE A 53 16.22 -2.12 15.62
C PHE A 53 15.93 -3.32 16.53
N THR A 54 16.59 -3.39 17.67
CA THR A 54 16.24 -4.27 18.80
C THR A 54 15.29 -3.53 19.76
N GLY A 55 14.36 -2.76 19.23
CA GLY A 55 13.20 -2.28 19.95
C GLY A 55 12.14 -3.36 19.87
N GLY A 56 11.69 -3.91 21.01
CA GLY A 56 10.52 -4.78 21.03
C GLY A 56 9.29 -4.04 20.50
N LEU A 57 8.29 -4.80 20.05
CA LEU A 57 7.01 -4.25 19.61
C LEU A 57 6.33 -3.48 20.77
N THR A 58 5.56 -2.46 20.43
CA THR A 58 4.62 -1.83 21.37
C THR A 58 3.50 -2.81 21.73
N ALA A 59 2.68 -2.51 22.73
CA ALA A 59 1.54 -3.36 23.08
C ALA A 59 0.57 -3.49 21.90
N ALA A 60 0.19 -2.39 21.24
CA ALA A 60 -0.69 -2.41 20.08
C ALA A 60 -0.09 -3.18 18.89
N GLN A 61 1.21 -3.04 18.64
CA GLN A 61 1.90 -3.82 17.60
C GLN A 61 1.93 -5.32 17.94
N SER A 62 2.11 -5.68 19.21
CA SER A 62 2.06 -7.09 19.65
C SER A 62 0.65 -7.67 19.55
N ASP A 63 -0.37 -6.84 19.83
CA ASP A 63 -1.78 -7.24 19.67
C ASP A 63 -2.11 -7.46 18.18
N LEU A 64 -1.65 -6.59 17.30
CA LEU A 64 -1.77 -6.76 15.85
C LEU A 64 -1.05 -8.04 15.38
N GLU A 65 0.21 -8.25 15.80
CA GLU A 65 0.97 -9.46 15.45
C GLU A 65 0.23 -10.74 15.87
N ALA A 66 -0.42 -10.73 17.02
CA ALA A 66 -1.16 -11.89 17.53
C ALA A 66 -2.43 -12.23 16.71
N THR A 67 -2.92 -11.33 15.87
CA THR A 67 -4.05 -11.60 14.96
C THR A 67 -3.61 -12.22 13.63
N LEU A 68 -2.31 -12.19 13.33
CA LEU A 68 -1.77 -12.68 12.06
C LEU A 68 -1.61 -14.20 12.08
N ASP A 69 -1.85 -14.85 10.93
CA ASP A 69 -1.57 -16.29 10.76
C ASP A 69 -0.05 -16.53 10.64
N PRO A 70 0.59 -17.15 11.65
CA PRO A 70 2.03 -17.35 11.64
C PRO A 70 2.51 -18.36 10.58
N THR A 71 1.59 -19.02 9.87
CA THR A 71 1.94 -19.91 8.75
C THR A 71 2.03 -19.14 7.42
N GLU A 72 1.37 -17.99 7.34
CA GLU A 72 1.34 -17.14 6.14
C GLU A 72 2.30 -15.96 6.25
N ILE A 73 2.53 -15.45 7.47
CA ILE A 73 3.27 -14.22 7.71
C ILE A 73 4.12 -14.32 8.97
N ASP A 74 5.39 -13.90 8.89
CA ASP A 74 6.36 -13.94 9.98
C ASP A 74 7.36 -12.77 9.94
N ASP A 75 8.39 -12.81 10.76
CA ASP A 75 9.49 -11.81 10.81
C ASP A 75 8.96 -10.35 10.90
N CYS A 76 7.94 -10.11 11.72
CA CYS A 76 7.33 -8.81 11.88
C CYS A 76 8.22 -7.85 12.68
N VAL A 77 8.33 -6.62 12.23
CA VAL A 77 8.98 -5.51 12.95
C VAL A 77 8.02 -4.33 13.03
N GLY A 78 8.02 -3.64 14.15
CA GLY A 78 7.20 -2.43 14.36
C GLY A 78 7.60 -1.32 13.39
N ASN A 79 6.62 -0.59 12.89
CA ASN A 79 6.82 0.54 11.99
C ASN A 79 6.07 1.78 12.49
N SER A 80 6.61 2.41 13.53
CA SER A 80 5.98 3.58 14.18
C SER A 80 5.91 4.82 13.29
N ASP A 81 6.61 4.84 12.15
CA ASP A 81 6.54 5.97 11.20
C ASP A 81 5.17 6.02 10.47
N ASP A 82 4.41 4.91 10.49
CA ASP A 82 3.07 4.84 9.91
C ASP A 82 1.96 5.12 10.92
N GLU A 83 2.28 5.10 12.24
CA GLU A 83 1.31 5.32 13.30
C GLU A 83 0.98 6.81 13.41
N ASP A 84 -0.30 7.12 13.40
CA ASP A 84 -0.81 8.48 13.48
C ASP A 84 -2.15 8.55 14.24
N SER A 85 -3.00 9.53 13.95
CA SER A 85 -4.31 9.66 14.60
C SER A 85 -5.33 8.61 14.15
N ASP A 86 -5.11 7.97 13.01
CA ASP A 86 -6.02 6.97 12.43
C ASP A 86 -5.45 5.54 12.60
N ILE A 87 -4.12 5.37 12.57
CA ILE A 87 -3.43 4.07 12.65
C ILE A 87 -2.90 3.85 14.05
N GLU A 88 -3.46 2.86 14.77
CA GLU A 88 -3.06 2.48 16.13
C GLU A 88 -1.76 1.69 16.16
N ALA A 89 -1.59 0.78 15.20
CA ALA A 89 -0.40 -0.05 15.10
C ALA A 89 -0.02 -0.32 13.64
N SER A 90 1.26 -0.38 13.36
CA SER A 90 1.79 -0.78 12.06
C SER A 90 2.97 -1.72 12.21
N LEU A 91 2.98 -2.76 11.35
CA LEU A 91 4.04 -3.75 11.24
C LEU A 91 4.54 -3.85 9.80
N THR A 92 5.82 -4.17 9.65
CA THR A 92 6.37 -4.65 8.38
C THR A 92 6.82 -6.10 8.60
N CYS A 93 6.20 -7.00 7.86
CA CYS A 93 6.37 -8.44 8.01
C CYS A 93 6.84 -9.08 6.70
N ARG A 94 7.12 -10.37 6.75
CA ARG A 94 7.46 -11.18 5.58
C ARG A 94 6.45 -12.32 5.43
N SER A 95 5.89 -12.45 4.22
CA SER A 95 5.05 -13.63 3.92
C SER A 95 5.89 -14.90 3.77
N SER A 96 5.26 -16.06 3.87
CA SER A 96 5.88 -17.37 3.66
C SER A 96 6.57 -17.50 2.29
N SER A 97 6.13 -16.74 1.28
CA SER A 97 6.76 -16.63 -0.06
C SER A 97 7.89 -15.61 -0.14
N GLY A 98 8.16 -14.85 0.93
CA GLY A 98 9.20 -13.83 1.01
C GLY A 98 8.76 -12.42 0.57
N THR A 99 7.49 -12.22 0.21
CA THR A 99 6.93 -10.89 -0.09
C THR A 99 6.87 -10.04 1.17
N LEU A 100 7.33 -8.78 1.09
CA LEU A 100 7.15 -7.85 2.20
C LEU A 100 5.70 -7.36 2.24
N VAL A 101 5.12 -7.42 3.43
CA VAL A 101 3.74 -7.02 3.72
C VAL A 101 3.76 -6.01 4.85
N ARG A 102 3.07 -4.90 4.68
CA ARG A 102 2.77 -3.96 5.76
C ARG A 102 1.39 -4.29 6.29
N ALA A 103 1.25 -4.41 7.59
CA ALA A 103 -0.02 -4.61 8.29
C ALA A 103 -0.33 -3.37 9.12
N PHE A 104 -1.59 -2.95 9.12
CA PHE A 104 -2.09 -1.77 9.83
C PHE A 104 -3.31 -2.17 10.66
N HIS A 105 -3.39 -1.66 11.88
CA HIS A 105 -4.59 -1.73 12.70
C HIS A 105 -5.08 -0.31 12.99
N TYR A 106 -6.38 -0.09 12.87
CA TYR A 106 -7.00 1.22 12.98
C TYR A 106 -7.78 1.34 14.29
N TYR A 107 -7.85 2.54 14.85
CA TYR A 107 -8.59 2.80 16.10
C TYR A 107 -10.09 2.48 15.98
N ASP A 108 -10.67 2.73 14.80
CA ASP A 108 -12.09 2.47 14.52
C ASP A 108 -12.38 2.43 13.01
N SER A 109 -13.64 2.14 12.66
CA SER A 109 -14.06 2.08 11.24
C SER A 109 -14.04 3.44 10.52
N GLY A 110 -14.08 4.55 11.25
CA GLY A 110 -13.93 5.90 10.70
C GLY A 110 -12.50 6.13 10.26
N SER A 111 -11.55 5.77 11.11
CA SER A 111 -10.10 5.84 10.85
C SER A 111 -9.70 4.98 9.65
N LEU A 112 -10.15 3.73 9.59
CA LEU A 112 -9.93 2.86 8.42
C LEU A 112 -10.49 3.47 7.14
N ARG A 113 -11.71 4.02 7.20
CA ARG A 113 -12.34 4.64 6.02
C ARG A 113 -11.59 5.90 5.58
N ASN A 114 -11.11 6.72 6.52
CA ASN A 114 -10.32 7.91 6.21
C ASN A 114 -9.05 7.55 5.41
N ASP A 115 -8.33 6.51 5.82
CA ASP A 115 -7.12 6.06 5.09
C ASP A 115 -7.47 5.50 3.70
N ILE A 116 -8.54 4.70 3.59
CA ILE A 116 -9.04 4.22 2.29
C ILE A 116 -9.41 5.38 1.37
N ASP A 117 -10.15 6.37 1.87
CA ASP A 117 -10.57 7.55 1.09
C ASP A 117 -9.35 8.40 0.68
N TYR A 118 -8.38 8.59 1.57
CA TYR A 118 -7.15 9.30 1.27
C TYR A 118 -6.36 8.62 0.15
N ARG A 119 -6.14 7.29 0.23
CA ARG A 119 -5.44 6.52 -0.82
C ARG A 119 -6.22 6.53 -2.13
N SER A 120 -7.53 6.30 -2.06
CA SER A 120 -8.42 6.28 -3.23
C SER A 120 -8.42 7.62 -3.98
N GLY A 121 -8.36 8.74 -3.24
CA GLY A 121 -8.30 10.08 -3.83
C GLY A 121 -7.06 10.35 -4.69
N GLN A 122 -6.02 9.54 -4.56
CA GLN A 122 -4.78 9.64 -5.33
C GLN A 122 -4.75 8.69 -6.54
N ILE A 123 -5.74 7.80 -6.67
CA ILE A 123 -5.78 6.78 -7.70
C ILE A 123 -6.65 7.25 -8.87
N THR A 124 -6.07 7.34 -10.06
CA THR A 124 -6.84 7.47 -11.30
C THR A 124 -7.03 6.07 -11.87
N GLU A 125 -8.28 5.59 -11.87
CA GLU A 125 -8.61 4.28 -12.38
C GLU A 125 -8.39 4.20 -13.90
N ASP A 126 -7.70 3.15 -14.38
CA ASP A 126 -7.40 2.95 -15.80
C ASP A 126 -7.59 1.49 -16.27
N GLY A 127 -8.07 0.59 -15.37
CA GLY A 127 -8.29 -0.80 -15.71
C GLY A 127 -8.75 -1.68 -14.57
N SER A 128 -8.08 -2.79 -14.29
CA SER A 128 -8.39 -3.69 -13.18
C SER A 128 -7.11 -4.19 -12.51
N CYS A 129 -7.20 -4.54 -11.21
CA CYS A 129 -6.11 -5.14 -10.45
C CYS A 129 -5.54 -6.39 -11.13
N ARG A 130 -6.41 -7.21 -11.71
CA ARG A 130 -6.02 -8.44 -12.42
C ARG A 130 -5.09 -8.18 -13.62
N THR A 131 -5.22 -7.03 -14.26
CA THR A 131 -4.42 -6.65 -15.44
C THR A 131 -3.24 -5.74 -15.08
N GLY A 132 -2.96 -5.55 -13.80
CA GLY A 132 -1.87 -4.69 -13.32
C GLY A 132 -2.14 -3.20 -13.56
N ARG A 133 -3.40 -2.81 -13.55
CA ARG A 133 -3.84 -1.43 -13.75
C ARG A 133 -4.41 -0.85 -12.46
N ASN A 134 -4.47 0.48 -12.40
CA ASN A 134 -5.02 1.17 -11.25
C ASN A 134 -6.52 0.92 -11.14
N ARG A 135 -6.96 0.52 -9.94
CA ARG A 135 -8.37 0.22 -9.67
C ARG A 135 -8.69 0.36 -8.18
N ILE A 136 -9.94 0.73 -7.90
CA ILE A 136 -10.56 0.72 -6.58
C ILE A 136 -11.75 -0.23 -6.68
N GLU A 137 -11.73 -1.31 -5.89
CA GLU A 137 -12.73 -2.36 -5.90
C GLU A 137 -13.09 -2.77 -4.46
N THR A 138 -14.22 -3.45 -4.27
CA THR A 138 -14.45 -4.28 -3.08
C THR A 138 -14.04 -5.72 -3.37
N TRP A 139 -13.68 -6.46 -2.33
CA TRP A 139 -13.31 -7.84 -2.48
C TRP A 139 -14.09 -8.74 -1.51
N HIS A 140 -14.21 -10.01 -1.86
CA HIS A 140 -14.93 -11.02 -1.07
C HIS A 140 -14.21 -12.37 -1.16
N VAL A 141 -14.44 -13.22 -0.17
CA VAL A 141 -13.96 -14.61 -0.24
C VAL A 141 -14.88 -15.43 -1.15
N THR A 142 -14.31 -16.35 -1.93
CA THR A 142 -15.06 -17.16 -2.90
C THR A 142 -16.23 -17.94 -2.27
N SER A 143 -16.09 -18.35 -1.01
CA SER A 143 -17.14 -19.05 -0.28
C SER A 143 -18.33 -18.16 0.12
N ARG A 144 -18.17 -16.83 0.09
CA ARG A 144 -19.21 -15.83 0.43
C ARG A 144 -19.22 -14.69 -0.59
N PRO A 145 -19.60 -14.95 -1.86
CA PRO A 145 -19.43 -13.99 -2.96
C PRO A 145 -20.34 -12.76 -2.89
N ASN A 146 -21.30 -12.73 -1.97
CA ASN A 146 -22.23 -11.61 -1.78
C ASN A 146 -21.92 -10.81 -0.48
N VAL A 147 -20.79 -11.07 0.17
CA VAL A 147 -20.37 -10.38 1.39
C VAL A 147 -19.04 -9.71 1.10
N ASP A 148 -19.06 -8.40 1.01
CA ASP A 148 -17.82 -7.62 0.90
C ASP A 148 -17.05 -7.79 2.21
N VAL A 149 -15.78 -8.12 2.11
CA VAL A 149 -14.85 -8.23 3.26
C VAL A 149 -14.15 -6.90 3.50
N GLY A 150 -13.88 -6.17 2.43
CA GLY A 150 -13.24 -4.88 2.52
C GLY A 150 -12.95 -4.25 1.17
N SER A 151 -12.12 -3.22 1.18
CA SER A 151 -11.66 -2.51 -0.01
C SER A 151 -10.40 -3.16 -0.58
N LEU A 152 -10.26 -3.08 -1.90
CA LEU A 152 -9.06 -3.48 -2.65
C LEU A 152 -8.62 -2.32 -3.55
N LEU A 153 -7.45 -1.79 -3.30
CA LEU A 153 -6.85 -0.70 -4.06
C LEU A 153 -5.59 -1.18 -4.74
N CYS A 154 -5.52 -1.01 -6.05
CA CYS A 154 -4.36 -1.37 -6.84
C CYS A 154 -3.86 -0.15 -7.60
N TYR A 155 -2.56 0.15 -7.49
CA TYR A 155 -1.99 1.34 -8.13
C TYR A 155 -0.48 1.23 -8.32
N HIS A 156 0.06 2.10 -9.17
CA HIS A 156 1.50 2.24 -9.35
C HIS A 156 2.04 3.37 -8.48
N ASP A 157 3.12 3.09 -7.75
CA ASP A 157 3.87 4.08 -6.96
C ASP A 157 5.37 3.84 -7.09
N GLY A 158 6.13 4.89 -7.44
CA GLY A 158 7.60 4.87 -7.49
C GLY A 158 8.20 3.76 -8.38
N GLY A 159 7.47 3.26 -9.38
CA GLY A 159 7.90 2.15 -10.25
C GLY A 159 7.51 0.77 -9.73
N ASN A 160 6.88 0.67 -8.57
CA ASN A 160 6.27 -0.53 -8.04
C ASN A 160 4.77 -0.55 -8.32
N TYR A 161 4.21 -1.74 -8.41
CA TYR A 161 2.78 -1.97 -8.31
C TYR A 161 2.44 -2.27 -6.86
N VAL A 162 1.44 -1.61 -6.31
CA VAL A 162 0.98 -1.75 -4.93
C VAL A 162 -0.41 -2.38 -4.92
N ILE A 163 -0.62 -3.32 -4.03
CA ILE A 163 -1.93 -3.84 -3.66
C ILE A 163 -2.14 -3.49 -2.19
N PHE A 164 -3.18 -2.71 -1.91
CA PHE A 164 -3.68 -2.43 -0.57
C PHE A 164 -5.06 -3.09 -0.43
N TRP A 165 -5.32 -3.76 0.71
CA TRP A 165 -6.62 -4.37 0.97
C TRP A 165 -6.96 -4.30 2.45
N SER A 166 -8.25 -4.19 2.77
CA SER A 166 -8.75 -4.12 4.15
C SER A 166 -9.64 -5.32 4.50
N TYR A 167 -9.67 -5.61 5.78
CA TYR A 167 -10.65 -6.43 6.46
C TYR A 167 -11.44 -5.48 7.36
N ASP A 168 -12.62 -5.06 6.89
CA ASP A 168 -13.34 -3.94 7.49
C ASP A 168 -13.88 -4.28 8.89
N ASP A 169 -14.32 -5.53 9.11
CA ASP A 169 -14.82 -6.01 10.40
C ASP A 169 -13.69 -6.14 11.44
N ASP A 170 -12.46 -6.39 11.00
CA ASP A 170 -11.28 -6.56 11.86
C ASP A 170 -10.48 -5.26 12.04
N LEU A 171 -10.94 -4.15 11.46
CA LEU A 171 -10.24 -2.85 11.47
C LEU A 171 -8.77 -2.96 11.03
N THR A 172 -8.48 -3.88 10.13
CA THR A 172 -7.12 -4.21 9.71
C THR A 172 -6.97 -4.03 8.20
N ALA A 173 -5.84 -3.51 7.77
CA ALA A 173 -5.49 -3.47 6.37
C ALA A 173 -4.05 -3.91 6.13
N PHE A 174 -3.78 -4.27 4.90
CA PHE A 174 -2.47 -4.72 4.45
C PHE A 174 -2.06 -4.01 3.17
N ALA A 175 -0.75 -3.90 2.97
CA ALA A 175 -0.20 -3.44 1.71
C ALA A 175 1.01 -4.30 1.32
N ALA A 176 1.09 -4.66 0.05
CA ALA A 176 2.24 -5.32 -0.55
C ALA A 176 2.62 -4.63 -1.85
N GLN A 177 3.90 -4.68 -2.21
CA GLN A 177 4.39 -4.05 -3.43
C GLN A 177 5.36 -4.95 -4.19
N GLY A 178 5.43 -4.78 -5.51
CA GLY A 178 6.34 -5.50 -6.37
C GLY A 178 6.43 -4.87 -7.75
N THR A 179 7.46 -5.24 -8.52
CA THR A 179 7.65 -4.74 -9.89
C THR A 179 6.85 -5.52 -10.93
N ASP A 180 6.40 -6.74 -10.60
CA ASP A 180 5.55 -7.58 -11.46
C ASP A 180 4.13 -7.61 -10.89
N ALA A 181 3.25 -6.80 -11.47
CA ALA A 181 1.86 -6.65 -11.05
C ALA A 181 1.06 -7.97 -11.15
N ALA A 182 1.31 -8.78 -12.20
CA ALA A 182 0.58 -10.03 -12.41
C ALA A 182 1.00 -11.08 -11.38
N ALA A 183 2.30 -11.17 -11.07
CA ALA A 183 2.81 -12.07 -10.05
C ALA A 183 2.31 -11.66 -8.66
N LEU A 184 2.32 -10.35 -8.34
CA LEU A 184 1.83 -9.82 -7.06
C LEU A 184 0.33 -10.08 -6.89
N PHE A 185 -0.49 -9.83 -7.91
CA PHE A 185 -1.93 -10.08 -7.86
C PHE A 185 -2.26 -11.58 -7.69
N LYS A 186 -1.52 -12.44 -8.40
CA LYS A 186 -1.66 -13.89 -8.24
C LYS A 186 -1.28 -14.37 -6.83
N TRP A 187 -0.21 -13.81 -6.26
CA TRP A 187 0.18 -14.08 -4.88
C TRP A 187 -0.92 -13.64 -3.91
N TRP A 188 -1.41 -12.41 -4.03
CA TRP A 188 -2.49 -11.87 -3.18
C TRP A 188 -3.74 -12.77 -3.19
N GLN A 189 -4.13 -13.33 -4.33
CA GLN A 189 -5.31 -14.22 -4.43
C GLN A 189 -5.19 -15.51 -3.60
N GLY A 190 -4.02 -15.90 -3.18
CA GLY A 190 -3.77 -17.10 -2.37
C GLY A 190 -3.28 -16.79 -0.96
N PHE A 191 -3.21 -15.52 -0.58
CA PHE A 191 -2.66 -15.06 0.69
C PHE A 191 -3.79 -14.64 1.64
N ASP A 192 -3.84 -15.26 2.82
CA ASP A 192 -4.80 -14.93 3.89
C ASP A 192 -4.01 -14.69 5.19
N PRO A 193 -3.76 -13.42 5.54
CA PRO A 193 -2.86 -13.08 6.64
C PRO A 193 -3.49 -13.15 8.03
N LEU A 194 -4.81 -13.33 8.15
CA LEU A 194 -5.50 -13.37 9.45
C LEU A 194 -5.74 -14.81 9.92
N ALA A 195 -5.59 -15.02 11.25
CA ALA A 195 -5.71 -16.32 11.90
C ALA A 195 -7.17 -16.72 12.19
#